data_248d715f46bf2928c584512162f4a6f5
#
_entry.id   248d715f46bf2928c584512162f4a6f5
#
_cell.length_a   1.000
_cell.length_b   1.000
_cell.length_c   1.000
_cell.angle_alpha   90.00
_cell.angle_beta   90.00
_cell.angle_gamma   90.00
#
_symmetry.space_group_name_H-M   'P 1'
#
loop_
_entity.id
_entity.type
_entity.pdbx_description
1 polymer ?
#
loop_
_entity_poly.entity_id
_entity_poly.type
_entity_poly.pdbx_seq_one_letter_code
_entity_poly.pdbx_strand_id
1 'polypeptide(L)'
;MKKTILAYSGGLDTSYCAHTLSQTHEVHAVSINTGGFSTQELQDMQKKALALGVTDFKAIEAREYFYEKVIRFLIFGNVLRNNTYPLSVSAERIVQAVLLVKEARQIGAEAIAHGSTGAGNDQVRFDLIFQTLAPELEIISPIRDQSLSREEEIAHLQSHGYDFDWSKSKYSINQGLWGTSVGGAETLTSNQALPEEAYPSALEKTEIVQLELRFEKGEAIGLNGDTLKPVALIEALSELASAYAIGRDVHVGDTIIGIKGRVGFEAAAPLILLKAHELLEKHVLSKWQQFHKQQLAAVYGMLLHEGQYLDPVMRDIEAFLESSQASVSGTVYVRLHPYRFELLGIASPHDLMQSRFGQYGEKNLAWSGEEAKGFIKLLANAGKIHQSQNPS
;
A
#
# COMPACT_ATOMS: atom_id res chain seq x y z
N MET A 1 26.23 18.54 20.64
CA MET A 1 26.04 17.86 19.36
C MET A 1 24.62 18.14 18.92
N LYS A 2 24.39 18.28 17.61
CA LYS A 2 23.06 18.51 17.06
C LYS A 2 22.19 17.27 17.26
N LYS A 3 21.00 17.44 17.83
CA LYS A 3 20.07 16.34 18.05
C LYS A 3 19.42 15.95 16.73
N THR A 4 19.59 14.70 16.32
CA THR A 4 19.14 14.20 15.02
C THR A 4 18.33 12.94 15.19
N ILE A 5 17.13 12.89 14.58
CA ILE A 5 16.35 11.66 14.48
C ILE A 5 16.74 10.92 13.20
N LEU A 6 16.93 9.61 13.28
CA LEU A 6 17.26 8.77 12.12
C LEU A 6 16.13 7.76 11.86
N ALA A 7 15.56 7.78 10.65
CA ALA A 7 14.72 6.68 10.17
C ALA A 7 15.55 5.40 10.08
N TYR A 8 15.32 4.45 10.98
CA TYR A 8 16.16 3.28 11.13
C TYR A 8 15.42 1.97 10.86
N SER A 9 15.92 1.18 9.91
CA SER A 9 15.34 -0.11 9.53
C SER A 9 16.26 -1.30 9.87
N GLY A 10 17.45 -1.05 10.42
CA GLY A 10 18.47 -2.09 10.69
C GLY A 10 19.19 -2.62 9.44
N GLY A 11 18.83 -2.16 8.24
CA GLY A 11 19.51 -2.47 6.98
C GLY A 11 20.89 -1.81 6.87
N LEU A 12 21.61 -2.12 5.78
CA LEU A 12 22.96 -1.60 5.54
C LEU A 12 22.98 -0.07 5.54
N ASP A 13 22.21 0.56 4.66
CA ASP A 13 22.18 2.01 4.44
C ASP A 13 21.90 2.77 5.76
N THR A 14 20.89 2.31 6.52
CA THR A 14 20.55 2.95 7.79
C THR A 14 21.56 2.65 8.90
N SER A 15 22.29 1.53 8.84
CA SER A 15 23.40 1.23 9.76
C SER A 15 24.62 2.09 9.47
N TYR A 16 24.91 2.33 8.19
CA TYR A 16 25.94 3.30 7.78
C TYR A 16 25.60 4.70 8.31
N CYS A 17 24.37 5.15 8.09
CA CYS A 17 23.90 6.44 8.58
C CYS A 17 24.02 6.53 10.12
N ALA A 18 23.61 5.49 10.84
CA ALA A 18 23.67 5.44 12.30
C ALA A 18 25.10 5.64 12.80
N HIS A 19 26.05 4.88 12.25
CA HIS A 19 27.46 4.99 12.64
C HIS A 19 28.06 6.35 12.28
N THR A 20 27.91 6.78 11.03
CA THR A 20 28.55 8.00 10.53
C THR A 20 28.01 9.25 11.22
N LEU A 21 26.70 9.37 11.40
CA LEU A 21 26.09 10.51 12.06
C LEU A 21 26.42 10.55 13.56
N SER A 22 26.55 9.41 14.23
CA SER A 22 26.88 9.35 15.66
C SER A 22 28.28 9.94 15.99
N GLN A 23 29.14 10.12 14.98
CA GLN A 23 30.44 10.77 15.18
C GLN A 23 30.31 12.29 15.41
N THR A 24 29.22 12.91 14.93
CA THR A 24 29.05 14.36 14.91
C THR A 24 27.72 14.84 15.49
N HIS A 25 26.76 13.94 15.67
CA HIS A 25 25.39 14.23 16.12
C HIS A 25 25.00 13.39 17.34
N GLU A 26 24.03 13.88 18.10
CA GLU A 26 23.28 13.09 19.08
C GLU A 26 22.15 12.37 18.32
N VAL A 27 22.40 11.11 17.92
CA VAL A 27 21.49 10.36 17.06
C VAL A 27 20.48 9.56 17.85
N HIS A 28 19.19 9.79 17.58
CA HIS A 28 18.06 9.00 18.06
C HIS A 28 17.52 8.17 16.90
N ALA A 29 17.79 6.86 16.92
CA ALA A 29 17.30 5.94 15.90
C ALA A 29 15.83 5.58 16.16
N VAL A 30 14.97 5.73 15.15
CA VAL A 30 13.53 5.44 15.27
C VAL A 30 13.09 4.49 14.17
N SER A 31 12.51 3.37 14.58
CA SER A 31 11.87 2.40 13.71
C SER A 31 10.36 2.52 13.82
N ILE A 32 9.68 2.71 12.70
CA ILE A 32 8.22 2.75 12.64
C ILE A 32 7.72 1.40 12.15
N ASN A 33 7.10 0.62 13.04
CA ASN A 33 6.59 -0.70 12.71
C ASN A 33 5.20 -0.62 12.08
N THR A 34 5.14 -0.77 10.77
CA THR A 34 3.91 -0.86 9.97
C THR A 34 3.49 -2.32 9.71
N GLY A 35 4.00 -3.26 10.49
CA GLY A 35 3.71 -4.70 10.39
C GLY A 35 4.81 -5.52 9.71
N GLY A 36 5.98 -4.91 9.46
CA GLY A 36 7.12 -5.58 8.84
C GLY A 36 8.11 -6.20 9.83
N PHE A 37 7.97 -5.96 11.12
CA PHE A 37 8.93 -6.41 12.13
C PHE A 37 8.25 -7.12 13.30
N SER A 38 8.78 -8.26 13.65
CA SER A 38 8.45 -8.96 14.90
C SER A 38 9.09 -8.28 16.11
N THR A 39 8.62 -8.63 17.31
CA THR A 39 9.19 -8.14 18.57
C THR A 39 10.68 -8.49 18.69
N GLN A 40 11.07 -9.69 18.26
CA GLN A 40 12.48 -10.14 18.32
C GLN A 40 13.37 -9.32 17.37
N GLU A 41 12.92 -9.09 16.14
CA GLU A 41 13.66 -8.26 15.17
C GLU A 41 13.84 -6.83 15.67
N LEU A 42 12.82 -6.23 16.29
CA LEU A 42 12.93 -4.89 16.88
C LEU A 42 13.95 -4.84 18.03
N GLN A 43 14.02 -5.89 18.86
CA GLN A 43 15.05 -6.00 19.90
C GLN A 43 16.47 -6.13 19.33
N ASP A 44 16.62 -6.89 18.26
CA ASP A 44 17.93 -7.07 17.62
C ASP A 44 18.35 -5.80 16.85
N MET A 45 17.39 -5.07 16.25
CA MET A 45 17.62 -3.73 15.69
C MET A 45 18.07 -2.73 16.76
N GLN A 46 17.47 -2.75 17.95
CA GLN A 46 17.89 -1.91 19.08
C GLN A 46 19.34 -2.17 19.49
N LYS A 47 19.71 -3.46 19.68
CA LYS A 47 21.09 -3.84 20.02
C LYS A 47 22.08 -3.36 18.96
N LYS A 48 21.74 -3.55 17.70
CA LYS A 48 22.54 -3.15 16.55
C LYS A 48 22.71 -1.63 16.48
N ALA A 49 21.62 -0.87 16.62
CA ALA A 49 21.65 0.59 16.63
C ALA A 49 22.57 1.13 17.72
N LEU A 50 22.40 0.65 18.97
CA LEU A 50 23.22 1.07 20.10
C LEU A 50 24.71 0.71 19.89
N ALA A 51 25.01 -0.46 19.33
CA ALA A 51 26.38 -0.86 18.99
C ALA A 51 27.01 0.08 17.94
N LEU A 52 26.21 0.65 17.02
CA LEU A 52 26.66 1.61 16.01
C LEU A 52 26.88 3.03 16.55
N GLY A 53 26.62 3.25 17.85
CA GLY A 53 26.91 4.52 18.54
C GLY A 53 25.74 5.48 18.62
N VAL A 54 24.50 5.07 18.27
CA VAL A 54 23.34 5.93 18.47
C VAL A 54 23.07 6.14 19.96
N THR A 55 22.57 7.31 20.32
CA THR A 55 22.27 7.69 21.70
C THR A 55 21.10 6.89 22.28
N ASP A 56 20.05 6.68 21.44
CA ASP A 56 18.85 5.98 21.85
C ASP A 56 18.19 5.30 20.63
N PHE A 57 17.38 4.27 20.92
CA PHE A 57 16.55 3.59 19.92
C PHE A 57 15.11 3.51 20.39
N LYS A 58 14.20 3.87 19.53
CA LYS A 58 12.75 3.78 19.78
C LYS A 58 12.04 3.04 18.62
N ALA A 59 11.27 2.02 18.97
CA ALA A 59 10.31 1.41 18.05
C ALA A 59 8.91 2.00 18.30
N ILE A 60 8.23 2.45 17.27
CA ILE A 60 6.87 2.99 17.33
C ILE A 60 5.95 2.01 16.61
N GLU A 61 4.98 1.46 17.33
CA GLU A 61 3.93 0.62 16.73
C GLU A 61 2.95 1.49 15.94
N ALA A 62 2.78 1.20 14.67
CA ALA A 62 2.04 2.06 13.74
C ALA A 62 0.98 1.33 12.90
N ARG A 63 0.72 0.04 13.10
CA ARG A 63 -0.23 -0.75 12.30
C ARG A 63 -1.65 -0.18 12.31
N GLU A 64 -2.18 0.16 13.49
CA GLU A 64 -3.51 0.76 13.62
C GLU A 64 -3.56 2.16 12.98
N TYR A 65 -2.52 2.98 13.21
CA TYR A 65 -2.42 4.30 12.58
C TYR A 65 -2.35 4.19 11.04
N PHE A 66 -1.60 3.22 10.53
CA PHE A 66 -1.47 2.95 9.10
C PHE A 66 -2.82 2.53 8.50
N TYR A 67 -3.55 1.65 9.20
CA TYR A 67 -4.90 1.28 8.78
C TYR A 67 -5.82 2.50 8.73
N GLU A 68 -5.95 3.23 9.84
CA GLU A 68 -6.89 4.35 9.96
C GLU A 68 -6.62 5.49 8.98
N LYS A 69 -5.34 5.79 8.71
CA LYS A 69 -4.95 6.95 7.91
C LYS A 69 -4.78 6.65 6.43
N VAL A 70 -4.54 5.40 6.05
CA VAL A 70 -4.20 5.06 4.67
C VAL A 70 -4.92 3.82 4.18
N ILE A 71 -4.76 2.65 4.83
CA ILE A 71 -5.26 1.38 4.29
C ILE A 71 -6.77 1.38 4.08
N ARG A 72 -7.54 1.94 5.03
CA ARG A 72 -9.00 2.01 4.89
C ARG A 72 -9.42 2.74 3.61
N PHE A 73 -8.72 3.81 3.24
CA PHE A 73 -9.03 4.55 2.01
C PHE A 73 -8.54 3.83 0.75
N LEU A 74 -7.46 3.04 0.84
CA LEU A 74 -7.08 2.12 -0.24
C LEU A 74 -8.18 1.08 -0.48
N ILE A 75 -8.79 0.55 0.60
CA ILE A 75 -9.93 -0.38 0.51
C ILE A 75 -11.15 0.35 -0.05
N PHE A 76 -11.56 1.48 0.54
CA PHE A 76 -12.72 2.25 0.10
C PHE A 76 -12.62 2.69 -1.37
N GLY A 77 -11.40 2.99 -1.84
CA GLY A 77 -11.11 3.32 -3.23
C GLY A 77 -10.94 2.11 -4.16
N ASN A 78 -10.77 0.90 -3.64
CA ASN A 78 -10.29 -0.27 -4.39
C ASN A 78 -9.00 0.05 -5.15
N VAL A 79 -8.05 0.71 -4.47
CA VAL A 79 -6.89 1.36 -5.12
C VAL A 79 -5.85 0.33 -5.54
N LEU A 80 -5.63 0.23 -6.84
CA LEU A 80 -4.52 -0.53 -7.44
C LEU A 80 -3.77 0.38 -8.43
N ARG A 81 -2.49 0.62 -8.18
CA ARG A 81 -1.64 1.36 -9.12
C ARG A 81 -1.50 0.55 -10.41
N ASN A 82 -1.82 1.17 -11.56
CA ASN A 82 -1.85 0.52 -12.87
C ASN A 82 -2.67 -0.79 -12.87
N ASN A 83 -3.75 -0.84 -12.10
CA ASN A 83 -4.65 -2.00 -11.93
C ASN A 83 -3.97 -3.26 -11.38
N THR A 84 -2.79 -3.15 -10.79
CA THR A 84 -1.98 -4.30 -10.36
C THR A 84 -1.49 -4.16 -8.93
N TYR A 85 -0.80 -3.06 -8.59
CA TYR A 85 -0.03 -2.91 -7.37
C TYR A 85 -0.83 -2.23 -6.24
N PRO A 86 -0.99 -2.87 -5.06
CA PRO A 86 -1.78 -2.33 -3.95
C PRO A 86 -1.09 -1.22 -3.14
N LEU A 87 0.06 -0.69 -3.60
CA LEU A 87 0.80 0.43 -3.00
C LEU A 87 1.43 0.13 -1.64
N SER A 88 1.73 -1.13 -1.31
CA SER A 88 2.24 -1.54 0.00
C SER A 88 3.37 -0.65 0.54
N VAL A 89 4.50 -0.61 -0.12
CA VAL A 89 5.68 0.17 0.33
C VAL A 89 5.43 1.68 0.27
N SER A 90 4.81 2.18 -0.81
CA SER A 90 4.57 3.63 -0.96
C SER A 90 3.72 4.18 0.18
N ALA A 91 2.66 3.45 0.55
CA ALA A 91 1.75 3.83 1.61
C ALA A 91 2.42 3.83 2.99
N GLU A 92 3.29 2.84 3.26
CA GLU A 92 4.05 2.76 4.52
C GLU A 92 5.01 3.94 4.69
N ARG A 93 5.76 4.30 3.64
CA ARG A 93 6.73 5.40 3.71
C ARG A 93 6.09 6.73 4.12
N ILE A 94 4.86 6.97 3.68
CA ILE A 94 4.10 8.16 4.09
C ILE A 94 3.85 8.16 5.59
N VAL A 95 3.36 7.06 6.13
CA VAL A 95 3.08 6.91 7.57
C VAL A 95 4.37 7.02 8.38
N GLN A 96 5.42 6.37 7.93
CA GLN A 96 6.75 6.43 8.57
C GLN A 96 7.25 7.88 8.62
N ALA A 97 7.19 8.61 7.51
CA ALA A 97 7.65 10.00 7.45
C ALA A 97 6.86 10.92 8.41
N VAL A 98 5.53 10.78 8.42
CA VAL A 98 4.66 11.59 9.30
C VAL A 98 4.97 11.33 10.78
N LEU A 99 5.14 10.07 11.17
CA LEU A 99 5.43 9.70 12.56
C LEU A 99 6.85 10.08 12.99
N LEU A 100 7.82 10.01 12.07
CA LEU A 100 9.19 10.50 12.32
C LEU A 100 9.21 12.00 12.62
N VAL A 101 8.48 12.81 11.85
CA VAL A 101 8.37 14.26 12.13
C VAL A 101 7.72 14.51 13.49
N LYS A 102 6.68 13.75 13.83
CA LYS A 102 6.03 13.87 15.14
C LYS A 102 7.00 13.56 16.27
N GLU A 103 7.79 12.51 16.14
CA GLU A 103 8.80 12.14 17.12
C GLU A 103 9.94 13.16 17.17
N ALA A 104 10.40 13.66 16.02
CA ALA A 104 11.44 14.70 15.96
C ALA A 104 11.06 15.94 16.77
N ARG A 105 9.82 16.40 16.61
CA ARG A 105 9.30 17.55 17.40
C ARG A 105 9.17 17.23 18.89
N GLN A 106 8.77 16.00 19.23
CA GLN A 106 8.61 15.58 20.62
C GLN A 106 9.94 15.59 21.38
N ILE A 107 11.03 15.18 20.75
CA ILE A 107 12.36 15.16 21.36
C ILE A 107 13.14 16.48 21.17
N GLY A 108 12.58 17.43 20.42
CA GLY A 108 13.26 18.69 20.09
C GLY A 108 14.48 18.48 19.17
N ALA A 109 14.35 17.60 18.16
CA ALA A 109 15.40 17.39 17.17
C ALA A 109 15.61 18.64 16.30
N GLU A 110 16.83 18.86 15.85
CA GLU A 110 17.24 19.92 14.94
C GLU A 110 17.44 19.41 13.50
N ALA A 111 17.57 18.08 13.35
CA ALA A 111 17.69 17.42 12.07
C ALA A 111 16.93 16.09 12.03
N ILE A 112 16.60 15.67 10.80
CA ILE A 112 15.97 14.39 10.50
C ILE A 112 16.74 13.71 9.38
N ALA A 113 17.10 12.44 9.56
CA ALA A 113 17.94 11.70 8.63
C ALA A 113 17.26 10.42 8.11
N HIS A 114 17.61 10.03 6.89
CA HIS A 114 17.21 8.76 6.30
C HIS A 114 18.31 8.18 5.40
N GLY A 115 18.28 6.86 5.18
CA GLY A 115 19.26 6.12 4.36
C GLY A 115 18.78 5.85 2.93
N SER A 116 17.90 6.68 2.36
CA SER A 116 17.42 6.45 0.98
C SER A 116 18.46 6.84 -0.06
N THR A 117 18.56 6.03 -1.12
CA THR A 117 19.43 6.30 -2.27
C THR A 117 18.82 7.33 -3.22
N GLY A 118 19.66 7.99 -4.05
CA GLY A 118 19.21 8.95 -5.05
C GLY A 118 18.43 8.34 -6.23
N ALA A 119 18.48 7.02 -6.41
CA ALA A 119 17.80 6.32 -7.50
C ALA A 119 16.36 5.87 -7.15
N GLY A 120 16.03 5.80 -5.85
CA GLY A 120 14.74 5.29 -5.37
C GLY A 120 13.67 6.37 -5.18
N ASN A 121 12.42 5.93 -5.05
CA ASN A 121 11.28 6.82 -4.76
C ASN A 121 11.24 7.30 -3.30
N ASP A 122 11.84 6.54 -2.38
CA ASP A 122 11.68 6.76 -0.93
C ASP A 122 12.29 8.09 -0.50
N GLN A 123 13.40 8.52 -1.10
CA GLN A 123 13.96 9.85 -0.86
C GLN A 123 12.93 10.97 -1.11
N VAL A 124 12.17 10.87 -2.20
CA VAL A 124 11.17 11.89 -2.54
C VAL A 124 10.04 11.87 -1.51
N ARG A 125 9.57 10.69 -1.11
CA ARG A 125 8.49 10.54 -0.14
C ARG A 125 8.86 11.10 1.22
N PHE A 126 10.06 10.76 1.72
CA PHE A 126 10.55 11.28 3.00
C PHE A 126 10.77 12.78 2.95
N ASP A 127 11.56 13.27 2.01
CA ASP A 127 11.89 14.69 1.92
C ASP A 127 10.66 15.57 1.74
N LEU A 128 9.70 15.15 0.89
CA LEU A 128 8.48 15.92 0.65
C LEU A 128 7.63 16.07 1.92
N ILE A 129 7.47 14.99 2.67
CA ILE A 129 6.73 15.03 3.96
C ILE A 129 7.51 15.84 5.00
N PHE A 130 8.83 15.67 5.10
CA PHE A 130 9.66 16.41 6.04
C PHE A 130 9.64 17.90 5.76
N GLN A 131 9.87 18.32 4.51
CA GLN A 131 9.82 19.72 4.11
C GLN A 131 8.44 20.34 4.32
N THR A 132 7.37 19.57 4.13
CA THR A 132 6.01 20.09 4.28
C THR A 132 5.63 20.23 5.75
N LEU A 133 5.94 19.23 6.59
CA LEU A 133 5.54 19.23 8.00
C LEU A 133 6.53 19.91 8.92
N ALA A 134 7.82 19.86 8.62
CA ALA A 134 8.89 20.34 9.49
C ALA A 134 9.98 21.08 8.70
N PRO A 135 9.64 22.19 8.00
CA PRO A 135 10.60 22.95 7.19
C PRO A 135 11.74 23.55 8.01
N GLU A 136 11.59 23.57 9.33
CA GLU A 136 12.60 24.02 10.30
C GLU A 136 13.72 23.00 10.53
N LEU A 137 13.50 21.72 10.22
CA LEU A 137 14.49 20.67 10.42
C LEU A 137 15.44 20.54 9.23
N GLU A 138 16.72 20.36 9.50
CA GLU A 138 17.69 19.97 8.48
C GLU A 138 17.46 18.53 8.06
N ILE A 139 17.34 18.27 6.75
CA ILE A 139 17.20 16.92 6.20
C ILE A 139 18.59 16.41 5.82
N ILE A 140 18.96 15.23 6.32
CA ILE A 140 20.27 14.62 6.10
C ILE A 140 20.09 13.24 5.45
N SER A 141 20.69 13.04 4.28
CA SER A 141 20.64 11.75 3.56
C SER A 141 22.03 11.33 3.07
N PRO A 142 22.88 10.76 3.94
CA PRO A 142 24.30 10.53 3.61
C PRO A 142 24.50 9.63 2.38
N ILE A 143 23.69 8.62 2.19
CA ILE A 143 23.77 7.70 1.05
C ILE A 143 23.54 8.42 -0.28
N ARG A 144 22.48 9.20 -0.35
CA ARG A 144 22.14 10.01 -1.53
C ARG A 144 23.18 11.10 -1.79
N ASP A 145 23.49 11.87 -0.74
CA ASP A 145 24.25 13.10 -0.87
C ASP A 145 25.72 12.82 -1.21
N GLN A 146 26.24 11.66 -0.82
CA GLN A 146 27.58 11.19 -1.17
C GLN A 146 27.60 10.19 -2.33
N SER A 147 26.44 9.81 -2.86
CA SER A 147 26.29 8.81 -3.95
C SER A 147 27.00 7.50 -3.65
N LEU A 148 26.87 7.01 -2.41
CA LEU A 148 27.59 5.82 -1.93
C LEU A 148 27.07 4.55 -2.60
N SER A 149 27.99 3.67 -2.92
CA SER A 149 27.69 2.30 -3.31
C SER A 149 27.61 1.37 -2.10
N ARG A 150 26.89 0.27 -2.25
CA ARG A 150 26.78 -0.76 -1.21
C ARG A 150 28.15 -1.29 -0.74
N GLU A 151 29.10 -1.44 -1.66
CA GLU A 151 30.46 -1.89 -1.40
C GLU A 151 31.22 -0.87 -0.51
N GLU A 152 31.06 0.42 -0.77
CA GLU A 152 31.68 1.48 0.05
C GLU A 152 31.09 1.53 1.45
N GLU A 153 29.78 1.36 1.61
CA GLU A 153 29.11 1.29 2.91
C GLU A 153 29.62 0.11 3.75
N ILE A 154 29.72 -1.09 3.14
CA ILE A 154 30.23 -2.29 3.78
C ILE A 154 31.70 -2.09 4.20
N ALA A 155 32.55 -1.60 3.28
CA ALA A 155 33.96 -1.37 3.55
C ALA A 155 34.17 -0.38 4.71
N HIS A 156 33.36 0.68 4.75
CA HIS A 156 33.37 1.66 5.82
C HIS A 156 33.04 1.02 7.18
N LEU A 157 31.94 0.28 7.27
CA LEU A 157 31.51 -0.36 8.52
C LEU A 157 32.52 -1.41 8.99
N GLN A 158 33.07 -2.23 8.09
CA GLN A 158 34.10 -3.22 8.39
C GLN A 158 35.39 -2.57 8.90
N SER A 159 35.84 -1.46 8.29
CA SER A 159 37.03 -0.73 8.74
C SER A 159 36.90 -0.17 10.16
N HIS A 160 35.68 -0.01 10.66
CA HIS A 160 35.37 0.43 12.03
C HIS A 160 35.04 -0.75 12.98
N GLY A 161 35.24 -2.00 12.54
CA GLY A 161 35.07 -3.19 13.37
C GLY A 161 33.64 -3.73 13.43
N TYR A 162 32.76 -3.28 12.55
CA TYR A 162 31.35 -3.78 12.45
C TYR A 162 31.29 -4.87 11.37
N ASP A 163 31.36 -6.11 11.80
CA ASP A 163 31.25 -7.29 10.93
C ASP A 163 29.88 -7.92 11.06
N PHE A 164 28.83 -7.17 10.63
CA PHE A 164 27.50 -7.72 10.49
C PHE A 164 27.42 -8.51 9.18
N ASP A 165 26.57 -9.53 9.15
CA ASP A 165 26.30 -10.25 7.91
C ASP A 165 25.53 -9.33 6.93
N TRP A 166 26.29 -8.74 6.01
CA TRP A 166 25.78 -7.97 4.88
C TRP A 166 25.70 -8.83 3.63
N SER A 167 25.66 -10.17 3.79
CA SER A 167 25.59 -11.07 2.65
C SER A 167 24.56 -10.57 1.66
N LYS A 168 24.94 -10.54 0.40
CA LYS A 168 24.10 -9.99 -0.67
C LYS A 168 22.80 -10.80 -0.73
N SER A 169 21.77 -10.33 -0.05
CA SER A 169 20.44 -10.80 -0.40
C SER A 169 20.26 -10.51 -1.88
N LYS A 170 20.01 -11.55 -2.66
CA LYS A 170 19.75 -11.46 -4.11
C LYS A 170 18.57 -10.48 -4.37
N TYR A 171 17.69 -10.37 -3.40
CA TYR A 171 16.50 -9.54 -3.45
C TYR A 171 16.45 -8.53 -2.30
N SER A 172 15.97 -7.35 -2.59
CA SER A 172 15.54 -6.35 -1.60
C SER A 172 14.09 -6.60 -1.25
N ILE A 173 13.82 -7.06 -0.03
CA ILE A 173 12.48 -7.38 0.44
C ILE A 173 12.05 -6.32 1.45
N ASN A 174 10.88 -5.70 1.20
CA ASN A 174 10.24 -4.78 2.13
C ASN A 174 8.87 -5.35 2.49
N GLN A 175 8.75 -5.84 3.71
CA GLN A 175 7.54 -6.44 4.26
C GLN A 175 6.77 -5.45 5.13
N GLY A 176 5.43 -5.52 5.10
CA GLY A 176 4.55 -4.73 5.93
C GLY A 176 3.13 -5.30 5.98
N LEU A 177 2.26 -4.65 6.75
CA LEU A 177 0.86 -5.07 6.92
C LEU A 177 0.09 -5.16 5.58
N TRP A 178 0.41 -4.29 4.63
CA TRP A 178 -0.30 -4.17 3.36
C TRP A 178 0.42 -4.85 2.19
N GLY A 179 1.26 -5.85 2.49
CA GLY A 179 1.98 -6.68 1.53
C GLY A 179 3.48 -6.43 1.51
N THR A 180 4.15 -7.22 0.70
CA THR A 180 5.62 -7.27 0.58
C THR A 180 6.05 -6.94 -0.83
N SER A 181 7.05 -6.08 -0.99
CA SER A 181 7.69 -5.85 -2.28
C SER A 181 9.01 -6.61 -2.38
N VAL A 182 9.32 -7.06 -3.60
CA VAL A 182 10.54 -7.81 -3.95
C VAL A 182 11.22 -7.12 -5.12
N GLY A 183 12.39 -6.54 -4.89
CA GLY A 183 13.20 -5.87 -5.90
C GLY A 183 14.55 -6.55 -6.11
N GLY A 184 15.23 -6.23 -7.20
CA GLY A 184 16.55 -6.76 -7.54
C GLY A 184 16.51 -7.90 -8.55
N ALA A 185 17.67 -8.43 -8.92
CA ALA A 185 17.87 -9.56 -9.83
C ALA A 185 16.93 -9.49 -11.07
N GLU A 186 15.99 -10.42 -11.22
CA GLU A 186 15.12 -10.55 -12.39
C GLU A 186 14.21 -9.31 -12.61
N THR A 187 13.92 -8.53 -11.55
CA THR A 187 13.11 -7.29 -11.71
C THR A 187 13.86 -6.18 -12.45
N LEU A 188 15.18 -6.28 -12.58
CA LEU A 188 16.00 -5.36 -13.35
C LEU A 188 15.93 -5.63 -14.88
N THR A 189 15.25 -6.70 -15.28
CA THR A 189 15.05 -7.09 -16.67
C THR A 189 13.58 -6.99 -17.06
N SER A 190 13.28 -6.94 -18.35
CA SER A 190 11.89 -6.88 -18.84
C SER A 190 11.27 -8.24 -19.10
N ASN A 191 12.08 -9.30 -19.25
CA ASN A 191 11.68 -10.60 -19.80
C ASN A 191 11.89 -11.79 -18.85
N GLN A 192 12.35 -11.54 -17.62
CA GLN A 192 12.55 -12.62 -16.64
C GLN A 192 11.46 -12.57 -15.56
N ALA A 193 10.89 -13.73 -15.24
CA ALA A 193 9.98 -13.87 -14.12
C ALA A 193 10.77 -13.98 -12.80
N LEU A 194 10.19 -13.51 -11.70
CA LEU A 194 10.71 -13.82 -10.37
C LEU A 194 10.49 -15.31 -10.09
N PRO A 195 11.50 -16.03 -9.61
CA PRO A 195 11.36 -17.43 -9.22
C PRO A 195 10.61 -17.56 -7.89
N GLU A 196 10.11 -18.76 -7.59
CA GLU A 196 9.33 -19.04 -6.37
C GLU A 196 10.06 -18.62 -5.09
N GLU A 197 11.37 -18.87 -5.00
CA GLU A 197 12.19 -18.54 -3.84
C GLU A 197 12.41 -17.03 -3.62
N ALA A 198 12.02 -16.19 -4.56
CA ALA A 198 12.07 -14.74 -4.39
C ALA A 198 10.92 -14.20 -3.54
N TYR A 199 9.83 -14.96 -3.42
CA TYR A 199 8.66 -14.55 -2.65
C TYR A 199 8.78 -15.01 -1.19
N PRO A 200 8.23 -14.24 -0.22
CA PRO A 200 8.37 -14.55 1.21
C PRO A 200 7.63 -15.81 1.63
N SER A 201 6.52 -16.16 1.00
CA SER A 201 5.76 -17.37 1.33
C SER A 201 5.98 -18.49 0.31
N ALA A 202 5.76 -19.74 0.72
CA ALA A 202 5.75 -20.91 -0.15
C ALA A 202 4.31 -21.41 -0.36
N LEU A 203 4.07 -22.19 -1.42
CA LEU A 203 2.83 -22.92 -1.56
C LEU A 203 2.81 -24.08 -0.54
N GLU A 204 1.96 -23.97 0.47
CA GLU A 204 1.83 -24.95 1.55
C GLU A 204 0.49 -25.70 1.48
N LYS A 205 -0.55 -25.09 0.95
CA LYS A 205 -1.92 -25.62 0.90
C LYS A 205 -2.43 -25.76 -0.52
N THR A 206 -3.04 -26.89 -0.82
CA THR A 206 -3.60 -27.21 -2.15
C THR A 206 -5.10 -27.49 -2.13
N GLU A 207 -5.68 -27.73 -0.96
CA GLU A 207 -7.11 -27.96 -0.77
C GLU A 207 -7.90 -26.69 -1.04
N ILE A 208 -9.01 -26.81 -1.74
CA ILE A 208 -9.89 -25.68 -2.01
C ILE A 208 -10.66 -25.32 -0.74
N VAL A 209 -10.57 -24.07 -0.33
CA VAL A 209 -11.27 -23.55 0.87
C VAL A 209 -12.14 -22.36 0.50
N GLN A 210 -13.34 -22.31 1.06
CA GLN A 210 -14.25 -21.17 0.95
C GLN A 210 -14.15 -20.30 2.20
N LEU A 211 -14.13 -18.98 2.00
CA LEU A 211 -14.09 -17.96 3.04
C LEU A 211 -15.32 -17.05 2.94
N GLU A 212 -15.67 -16.46 4.08
CA GLU A 212 -16.67 -15.41 4.22
C GLU A 212 -15.98 -14.13 4.74
N LEU A 213 -16.04 -13.07 3.97
CA LEU A 213 -15.58 -11.73 4.37
C LEU A 213 -16.79 -10.83 4.62
N ARG A 214 -16.94 -10.36 5.85
CA ARG A 214 -18.02 -9.47 6.23
C ARG A 214 -17.55 -8.03 6.25
N PHE A 215 -18.33 -7.17 5.59
CA PHE A 215 -18.12 -5.73 5.53
C PHE A 215 -19.27 -4.98 6.20
N GLU A 216 -18.97 -3.89 6.88
CA GLU A 216 -19.94 -2.93 7.40
C GLU A 216 -19.47 -1.52 7.04
N LYS A 217 -20.28 -0.79 6.27
CA LYS A 217 -19.94 0.56 5.76
C LYS A 217 -18.54 0.62 5.16
N GLY A 218 -18.20 -0.38 4.34
CA GLY A 218 -16.92 -0.50 3.66
C GLY A 218 -15.77 -1.08 4.49
N GLU A 219 -15.87 -1.09 5.83
CA GLU A 219 -14.86 -1.68 6.71
C GLU A 219 -14.98 -3.20 6.72
N ALA A 220 -13.85 -3.90 6.54
CA ALA A 220 -13.80 -5.35 6.73
C ALA A 220 -13.78 -5.66 8.23
N ILE A 221 -14.85 -6.30 8.73
CA ILE A 221 -15.09 -6.51 10.16
C ILE A 221 -15.22 -7.98 10.55
N GLY A 222 -15.16 -8.92 9.62
CA GLY A 222 -15.30 -10.34 9.95
C GLY A 222 -14.73 -11.27 8.90
N LEU A 223 -14.24 -12.41 9.40
CA LEU A 223 -13.67 -13.50 8.60
C LEU A 223 -14.24 -14.83 9.14
N ASN A 224 -14.90 -15.60 8.27
CA ASN A 224 -15.46 -16.95 8.59
C ASN A 224 -16.37 -16.98 9.83
N GLY A 225 -17.18 -15.94 10.04
CA GLY A 225 -18.08 -15.82 11.19
C GLY A 225 -17.48 -15.08 12.39
N ASP A 226 -16.16 -15.04 12.52
CA ASP A 226 -15.48 -14.30 13.58
C ASP A 226 -15.51 -12.80 13.32
N THR A 227 -15.75 -12.01 14.37
CA THR A 227 -15.62 -10.56 14.31
C THR A 227 -14.22 -10.15 14.72
N LEU A 228 -13.50 -9.45 13.85
CA LEU A 228 -12.12 -9.05 14.03
C LEU A 228 -11.97 -7.54 13.85
N LYS A 229 -11.01 -6.94 14.57
CA LYS A 229 -10.54 -5.59 14.23
C LYS A 229 -9.84 -5.62 12.87
N PRO A 230 -9.88 -4.53 12.11
CA PRO A 230 -9.37 -4.51 10.74
C PRO A 230 -7.91 -4.96 10.59
N VAL A 231 -7.01 -4.52 11.47
CA VAL A 231 -5.60 -4.95 11.43
C VAL A 231 -5.48 -6.47 11.64
N ALA A 232 -6.14 -7.01 12.67
CA ALA A 232 -6.14 -8.44 12.96
C ALA A 232 -6.77 -9.26 11.83
N LEU A 233 -7.79 -8.71 11.15
CA LEU A 233 -8.39 -9.34 9.98
C LEU A 233 -7.41 -9.41 8.81
N ILE A 234 -6.70 -8.32 8.52
CA ILE A 234 -5.68 -8.28 7.47
C ILE A 234 -4.58 -9.30 7.76
N GLU A 235 -4.10 -9.38 9.00
CA GLU A 235 -3.06 -10.33 9.42
C GLU A 235 -3.55 -11.79 9.27
N ALA A 236 -4.73 -12.12 9.79
CA ALA A 236 -5.30 -13.46 9.68
C ALA A 236 -5.57 -13.88 8.23
N LEU A 237 -6.08 -12.96 7.41
CA LEU A 237 -6.31 -13.22 5.99
C LEU A 237 -4.99 -13.35 5.21
N SER A 238 -3.97 -12.56 5.56
CA SER A 238 -2.62 -12.68 4.99
C SER A 238 -2.02 -14.06 5.29
N GLU A 239 -2.00 -14.47 6.55
CA GLU A 239 -1.49 -15.78 6.96
C GLU A 239 -2.20 -16.94 6.23
N LEU A 240 -3.54 -16.87 6.19
CA LEU A 240 -4.34 -17.89 5.53
C LEU A 240 -4.08 -17.97 4.03
N ALA A 241 -4.06 -16.83 3.32
CA ALA A 241 -4.00 -16.80 1.87
C ALA A 241 -2.57 -16.91 1.32
N SER A 242 -1.54 -16.48 2.07
CA SER A 242 -0.14 -16.66 1.69
C SER A 242 0.25 -18.14 1.60
N ALA A 243 -0.34 -19.00 2.44
CA ALA A 243 -0.14 -20.44 2.38
C ALA A 243 -0.61 -21.08 1.04
N TYR A 244 -1.42 -20.34 0.26
CA TYR A 244 -1.82 -20.71 -1.11
C TYR A 244 -0.97 -19.99 -2.17
N ALA A 245 0.08 -19.28 -1.81
CA ALA A 245 0.91 -18.47 -2.70
C ALA A 245 0.09 -17.43 -3.52
N ILE A 246 -0.99 -16.91 -2.94
CA ILE A 246 -1.88 -15.92 -3.54
C ILE A 246 -1.25 -14.51 -3.43
N GLY A 247 -1.58 -13.65 -4.38
CA GLY A 247 -1.25 -12.23 -4.32
C GLY A 247 0.10 -11.85 -4.91
N ARG A 248 0.71 -12.75 -5.65
CA ARG A 248 1.99 -12.54 -6.34
C ARG A 248 1.80 -11.95 -7.72
N ASP A 249 2.51 -10.88 -8.02
CA ASP A 249 2.55 -10.27 -9.35
C ASP A 249 3.77 -9.36 -9.50
N VAL A 250 3.91 -8.75 -10.67
CA VAL A 250 4.97 -7.78 -10.98
C VAL A 250 4.33 -6.48 -11.44
N HIS A 251 4.64 -5.40 -10.76
CA HIS A 251 4.28 -4.05 -11.16
C HIS A 251 5.35 -3.43 -12.04
N VAL A 252 4.92 -2.79 -13.13
CA VAL A 252 5.76 -1.95 -13.98
C VAL A 252 5.17 -0.53 -14.00
N GLY A 253 5.98 0.47 -13.70
CA GLY A 253 5.52 1.85 -13.65
C GLY A 253 6.66 2.85 -13.69
N ASP A 254 6.31 4.13 -13.79
CA ASP A 254 7.28 5.20 -13.69
C ASP A 254 7.60 5.46 -12.21
N THR A 255 8.89 5.60 -11.91
CA THR A 255 9.33 6.16 -10.64
C THR A 255 8.97 7.66 -10.59
N ILE A 256 8.94 8.23 -9.40
CA ILE A 256 8.63 9.67 -9.21
C ILE A 256 9.63 10.54 -9.98
N ILE A 257 10.87 10.08 -10.13
CA ILE A 257 11.94 10.78 -10.87
C ILE A 257 11.94 10.47 -12.38
N GLY A 258 10.90 9.80 -12.90
CA GLY A 258 10.68 9.60 -14.34
C GLY A 258 11.37 8.41 -14.98
N ILE A 259 11.97 7.52 -14.21
CA ILE A 259 12.60 6.30 -14.72
C ILE A 259 11.59 5.13 -14.63
N LYS A 260 11.51 4.31 -15.68
CA LYS A 260 10.69 3.10 -15.67
C LYS A 260 11.26 2.07 -14.69
N GLY A 261 10.45 1.67 -13.71
CA GLY A 261 10.81 0.68 -12.71
C GLY A 261 9.95 -0.58 -12.78
N ARG A 262 10.48 -1.68 -12.29
CA ARG A 262 9.80 -2.95 -12.16
C ARG A 262 10.02 -3.51 -10.75
N VAL A 263 8.95 -3.97 -10.10
CA VAL A 263 9.00 -4.53 -8.76
C VAL A 263 8.04 -5.72 -8.66
N GLY A 264 8.51 -6.82 -8.10
CA GLY A 264 7.64 -7.92 -7.70
C GLY A 264 6.98 -7.61 -6.36
N PHE A 265 5.86 -8.26 -6.10
CA PHE A 265 5.19 -8.15 -4.80
C PHE A 265 4.38 -9.41 -4.46
N GLU A 266 4.15 -9.59 -3.18
CA GLU A 266 3.19 -10.55 -2.64
C GLU A 266 2.27 -9.80 -1.67
N ALA A 267 0.95 -9.81 -1.95
CA ALA A 267 -0.05 -9.03 -1.23
C ALA A 267 -1.38 -9.78 -1.18
N ALA A 268 -1.41 -10.93 -0.50
CA ALA A 268 -2.55 -11.84 -0.50
C ALA A 268 -3.82 -11.18 0.06
N ALA A 269 -3.80 -10.73 1.32
CA ALA A 269 -4.95 -10.06 1.93
C ALA A 269 -5.34 -8.77 1.22
N PRO A 270 -4.41 -7.85 0.84
CA PRO A 270 -4.77 -6.65 0.10
C PRO A 270 -5.55 -6.93 -1.17
N LEU A 271 -5.09 -7.84 -2.02
CA LEU A 271 -5.76 -8.14 -3.29
C LEU A 271 -7.13 -8.79 -3.08
N ILE A 272 -7.25 -9.71 -2.11
CA ILE A 272 -8.54 -10.33 -1.79
C ILE A 272 -9.52 -9.28 -1.25
N LEU A 273 -9.10 -8.43 -0.30
CA LEU A 273 -9.93 -7.38 0.29
C LEU A 273 -10.40 -6.37 -0.76
N LEU A 274 -9.47 -5.85 -1.58
CA LEU A 274 -9.80 -4.88 -2.63
C LEU A 274 -10.81 -5.47 -3.63
N LYS A 275 -10.62 -6.72 -4.06
CA LYS A 275 -11.51 -7.35 -5.03
C LYS A 275 -12.86 -7.76 -4.43
N ALA A 276 -12.87 -8.24 -3.19
CA ALA A 276 -14.11 -8.56 -2.48
C ALA A 276 -14.94 -7.29 -2.22
N HIS A 277 -14.30 -6.22 -1.75
CA HIS A 277 -14.94 -4.92 -1.53
C HIS A 277 -15.49 -4.34 -2.86
N GLU A 278 -14.71 -4.39 -3.94
CA GLU A 278 -15.15 -3.97 -5.28
C GLU A 278 -16.39 -4.75 -5.75
N LEU A 279 -16.43 -6.07 -5.51
CA LEU A 279 -17.59 -6.89 -5.87
C LEU A 279 -18.83 -6.44 -5.09
N LEU A 280 -18.71 -6.25 -3.77
CA LEU A 280 -19.82 -5.78 -2.94
C LEU A 280 -20.34 -4.42 -3.42
N GLU A 281 -19.45 -3.48 -3.71
CA GLU A 281 -19.82 -2.16 -4.25
C GLU A 281 -20.56 -2.24 -5.57
N LYS A 282 -20.19 -3.14 -6.48
CA LYS A 282 -20.90 -3.34 -7.75
C LYS A 282 -22.36 -3.72 -7.56
N HIS A 283 -22.69 -4.35 -6.45
CA HIS A 283 -24.05 -4.73 -6.09
C HIS A 283 -24.84 -3.62 -5.38
N VAL A 284 -24.16 -2.73 -4.63
CA VAL A 284 -24.86 -1.79 -3.72
C VAL A 284 -24.73 -0.33 -4.10
N LEU A 285 -23.79 0.04 -4.98
CA LEU A 285 -23.63 1.42 -5.45
C LEU A 285 -24.26 1.66 -6.80
N SER A 286 -24.79 2.87 -6.98
CA SER A 286 -25.30 3.31 -8.28
C SER A 286 -24.18 3.46 -9.32
N LYS A 287 -24.56 3.44 -10.62
CA LYS A 287 -23.64 3.62 -11.74
C LYS A 287 -22.74 4.86 -11.59
N TRP A 288 -23.30 6.00 -11.17
CA TRP A 288 -22.56 7.25 -11.10
C TRP A 288 -21.65 7.32 -9.86
N GLN A 289 -22.05 6.69 -8.73
CA GLN A 289 -21.16 6.55 -7.59
C GLN A 289 -19.90 5.73 -7.97
N GLN A 290 -20.09 4.59 -8.62
CA GLN A 290 -18.94 3.75 -9.06
C GLN A 290 -18.04 4.52 -10.03
N PHE A 291 -18.61 5.21 -11.03
CA PHE A 291 -17.87 5.95 -12.05
C PHE A 291 -16.97 7.02 -11.44
N HIS A 292 -17.53 7.91 -10.60
CA HIS A 292 -16.74 8.99 -9.99
C HIS A 292 -15.76 8.47 -8.96
N LYS A 293 -16.15 7.46 -8.18
CA LYS A 293 -15.26 6.83 -7.20
C LYS A 293 -14.00 6.25 -7.83
N GLN A 294 -14.12 5.54 -8.96
CA GLN A 294 -12.95 4.99 -9.67
C GLN A 294 -11.97 6.06 -10.12
N GLN A 295 -12.46 7.19 -10.62
CA GLN A 295 -11.60 8.31 -11.04
C GLN A 295 -10.86 8.93 -9.87
N LEU A 296 -11.57 9.24 -8.78
CA LEU A 296 -10.99 9.82 -7.56
C LEU A 296 -10.00 8.86 -6.89
N ALA A 297 -10.31 7.57 -6.85
CA ALA A 297 -9.42 6.56 -6.31
C ALA A 297 -8.11 6.42 -7.11
N ALA A 298 -8.17 6.56 -8.44
CA ALA A 298 -6.97 6.57 -9.27
C ALA A 298 -6.07 7.78 -8.96
N VAL A 299 -6.67 8.97 -8.77
CA VAL A 299 -5.94 10.18 -8.34
C VAL A 299 -5.36 9.99 -6.94
N TYR A 300 -6.15 9.48 -6.00
CA TYR A 300 -5.70 9.18 -4.63
C TYR A 300 -4.46 8.28 -4.63
N GLY A 301 -4.53 7.16 -5.36
CA GLY A 301 -3.42 6.21 -5.47
C GLY A 301 -2.17 6.81 -6.13
N MET A 302 -2.33 7.69 -7.11
CA MET A 302 -1.23 8.41 -7.75
C MET A 302 -0.55 9.35 -6.75
N LEU A 303 -1.29 10.23 -6.11
CA LEU A 303 -0.76 11.21 -5.15
C LEU A 303 -0.11 10.52 -3.94
N LEU A 304 -0.72 9.44 -3.43
CA LEU A 304 -0.14 8.64 -2.36
C LEU A 304 1.20 8.01 -2.79
N HIS A 305 1.26 7.44 -4.00
CA HIS A 305 2.48 6.84 -4.54
C HIS A 305 3.62 7.86 -4.67
N GLU A 306 3.29 9.08 -5.06
CA GLU A 306 4.24 10.16 -5.31
C GLU A 306 4.61 10.97 -4.06
N GLY A 307 4.09 10.60 -2.88
CA GLY A 307 4.41 11.29 -1.62
C GLY A 307 3.58 12.54 -1.37
N GLN A 308 2.60 12.85 -2.21
CA GLN A 308 1.75 14.06 -2.13
C GLN A 308 0.55 13.87 -1.18
N TYR A 309 0.68 13.03 -0.17
CA TYR A 309 -0.36 12.70 0.80
C TYR A 309 -0.90 13.92 1.57
N LEU A 310 -0.08 14.95 1.73
CA LEU A 310 -0.43 16.17 2.47
C LEU A 310 -1.15 17.22 1.60
N ASP A 311 -1.31 16.99 0.30
CA ASP A 311 -2.12 17.87 -0.53
C ASP A 311 -3.58 17.88 -0.03
N PRO A 312 -4.21 19.06 0.13
CA PRO A 312 -5.59 19.17 0.62
C PRO A 312 -6.59 18.31 -0.13
N VAL A 313 -6.42 18.12 -1.44
CA VAL A 313 -7.31 17.28 -2.28
C VAL A 313 -7.40 15.84 -1.78
N MET A 314 -6.37 15.34 -1.09
CA MET A 314 -6.42 13.99 -0.50
C MET A 314 -7.55 13.87 0.52
N ARG A 315 -7.77 14.92 1.34
CA ARG A 315 -8.87 14.95 2.33
C ARG A 315 -10.23 15.07 1.67
N ASP A 316 -10.32 15.81 0.57
CA ASP A 316 -11.56 15.92 -0.22
C ASP A 316 -11.94 14.56 -0.84
N ILE A 317 -10.94 13.86 -1.38
CA ILE A 317 -11.14 12.51 -1.94
C ILE A 317 -11.52 11.51 -0.84
N GLU A 318 -10.84 11.53 0.30
CA GLU A 318 -11.17 10.67 1.45
C GLU A 318 -12.60 10.90 1.93
N ALA A 319 -13.06 12.14 2.02
CA ALA A 319 -14.43 12.46 2.39
C ALA A 319 -15.45 11.89 1.37
N PHE A 320 -15.14 11.96 0.08
CA PHE A 320 -15.97 11.34 -0.96
C PHE A 320 -15.99 9.82 -0.82
N LEU A 321 -14.83 9.20 -0.67
CA LEU A 321 -14.69 7.75 -0.51
C LEU A 321 -15.49 7.27 0.71
N GLU A 322 -15.33 7.92 1.86
CA GLU A 322 -16.06 7.58 3.09
C GLU A 322 -17.57 7.73 2.94
N SER A 323 -18.03 8.84 2.35
CA SER A 323 -19.46 9.07 2.08
C SER A 323 -20.08 7.99 1.19
N SER A 324 -19.30 7.44 0.24
CA SER A 324 -19.77 6.39 -0.66
C SER A 324 -19.99 5.04 0.03
N GLN A 325 -19.46 4.84 1.25
CA GLN A 325 -19.49 3.55 1.95
C GLN A 325 -20.78 3.31 2.75
N ALA A 326 -21.68 4.27 2.84
CA ALA A 326 -22.85 4.20 3.71
C ALA A 326 -23.73 2.92 3.53
N SER A 327 -23.82 2.40 2.31
CA SER A 327 -24.57 1.18 1.96
C SER A 327 -23.67 -0.03 1.66
N VAL A 328 -22.35 0.10 1.77
CA VAL A 328 -21.42 -0.99 1.46
C VAL A 328 -21.30 -1.92 2.66
N SER A 329 -22.34 -2.72 2.87
CA SER A 329 -22.45 -3.66 3.98
C SER A 329 -22.98 -5.01 3.49
N GLY A 330 -22.35 -6.11 3.94
CA GLY A 330 -22.71 -7.45 3.52
C GLY A 330 -21.60 -8.45 3.68
N THR A 331 -21.83 -9.66 3.23
CA THR A 331 -20.85 -10.76 3.21
C THR A 331 -20.45 -11.05 1.76
N VAL A 332 -19.16 -11.20 1.53
CA VAL A 332 -18.62 -11.65 0.25
C VAL A 332 -18.07 -13.06 0.42
N TYR A 333 -18.43 -13.95 -0.48
CA TYR A 333 -17.99 -15.34 -0.52
C TYR A 333 -16.78 -15.45 -1.45
N VAL A 334 -15.66 -15.97 -0.90
CA VAL A 334 -14.39 -16.10 -1.60
C VAL A 334 -13.95 -17.56 -1.57
N ARG A 335 -13.36 -18.06 -2.65
CA ARG A 335 -12.77 -19.40 -2.72
C ARG A 335 -11.28 -19.29 -3.00
N LEU A 336 -10.46 -19.92 -2.17
CA LEU A 336 -9.02 -19.99 -2.35
C LEU A 336 -8.62 -21.26 -3.10
N HIS A 337 -7.69 -21.09 -4.02
CA HIS A 337 -7.00 -22.14 -4.76
C HIS A 337 -5.49 -21.87 -4.73
N PRO A 338 -4.64 -22.85 -5.01
CA PRO A 338 -3.24 -22.57 -5.27
C PRO A 338 -3.05 -21.42 -6.29
N TYR A 339 -2.29 -20.42 -5.92
CA TYR A 339 -1.93 -19.22 -6.70
C TYR A 339 -3.06 -18.26 -7.07
N ARG A 340 -4.33 -18.54 -6.75
CA ARG A 340 -5.46 -17.68 -7.13
C ARG A 340 -6.62 -17.75 -6.15
N PHE A 341 -7.53 -16.81 -6.25
CA PHE A 341 -8.83 -16.85 -5.60
C PHE A 341 -9.97 -16.57 -6.57
N GLU A 342 -11.18 -16.96 -6.18
CA GLU A 342 -12.44 -16.68 -6.90
C GLU A 342 -13.40 -15.95 -5.99
N LEU A 343 -14.11 -14.96 -6.53
CA LEU A 343 -15.24 -14.32 -5.87
C LEU A 343 -16.51 -15.03 -6.33
N LEU A 344 -17.26 -15.61 -5.37
CA LEU A 344 -18.40 -16.47 -5.67
C LEU A 344 -19.73 -15.69 -5.70
N GLY A 345 -19.80 -14.56 -4.97
CA GLY A 345 -21.01 -13.75 -4.85
C GLY A 345 -21.08 -13.02 -3.53
N ILE A 346 -22.21 -12.41 -3.25
CA ILE A 346 -22.44 -11.61 -2.04
C ILE A 346 -23.78 -11.92 -1.39
N ALA A 347 -23.93 -11.51 -0.13
CA ALA A 347 -25.19 -11.34 0.55
C ALA A 347 -25.23 -9.94 1.17
N SER A 348 -26.18 -9.08 0.78
CA SER A 348 -26.30 -7.72 1.29
C SER A 348 -27.76 -7.30 1.42
N PRO A 349 -28.12 -6.56 2.47
CA PRO A 349 -29.46 -5.95 2.56
C PRO A 349 -29.65 -4.79 1.58
N HIS A 350 -28.56 -4.32 0.96
CA HIS A 350 -28.55 -3.19 0.02
C HIS A 350 -28.36 -3.64 -1.44
N ASP A 351 -28.46 -4.92 -1.73
CA ASP A 351 -28.25 -5.48 -3.07
C ASP A 351 -29.28 -4.93 -4.08
N LEU A 352 -28.81 -4.14 -5.04
CA LEU A 352 -29.62 -3.53 -6.08
C LEU A 352 -30.15 -4.53 -7.12
N MET A 353 -29.60 -5.75 -7.16
CA MET A 353 -30.16 -6.82 -8.01
C MET A 353 -31.52 -7.33 -7.49
N GLN A 354 -31.86 -7.08 -6.24
CA GLN A 354 -33.16 -7.40 -5.65
C GLN A 354 -34.20 -6.29 -5.89
N SER A 355 -34.11 -5.59 -7.00
CA SER A 355 -34.97 -4.49 -7.38
C SER A 355 -36.43 -4.94 -7.61
N ARG A 356 -37.37 -4.14 -7.13
CA ARG A 356 -38.83 -4.29 -7.44
C ARG A 356 -39.18 -3.88 -8.87
N PHE A 357 -38.28 -3.25 -9.60
CA PHE A 357 -38.54 -2.75 -10.97
C PHE A 357 -38.35 -3.82 -12.05
N GLY A 358 -37.85 -4.99 -11.72
CA GLY A 358 -37.62 -6.10 -12.64
C GLY A 358 -36.24 -6.71 -12.47
N GLN A 359 -36.04 -7.84 -13.11
CA GLN A 359 -34.77 -8.59 -13.13
C GLN A 359 -34.18 -8.52 -14.54
N TYR A 360 -32.85 -8.60 -14.63
CA TYR A 360 -32.15 -8.61 -15.90
C TYR A 360 -32.59 -9.80 -16.77
N GLY A 361 -32.97 -9.53 -18.01
CA GLY A 361 -33.44 -10.55 -18.96
C GLY A 361 -34.91 -10.98 -18.79
N GLU A 362 -35.60 -10.51 -17.76
CA GLU A 362 -37.00 -10.86 -17.49
C GLU A 362 -37.94 -9.75 -17.90
N LYS A 363 -39.25 -10.07 -18.01
CA LYS A 363 -40.30 -9.11 -18.23
C LYS A 363 -40.37 -8.12 -17.07
N ASN A 364 -40.15 -6.84 -17.36
CA ASN A 364 -40.30 -5.79 -16.36
C ASN A 364 -41.71 -5.14 -16.44
N LEU A 365 -42.15 -4.59 -15.32
CA LEU A 365 -43.44 -3.94 -15.17
C LEU A 365 -43.31 -2.43 -14.88
N ALA A 366 -42.11 -1.88 -14.84
CA ALA A 366 -41.87 -0.49 -14.47
C ALA A 366 -41.97 0.49 -15.65
N TRP A 367 -41.86 0.00 -16.89
CA TRP A 367 -42.03 0.81 -18.10
C TRP A 367 -42.60 -0.05 -19.25
N SER A 368 -43.23 0.64 -20.24
CA SER A 368 -43.75 0.03 -21.46
C SER A 368 -42.70 0.01 -22.58
N GLY A 369 -42.92 -0.84 -23.59
CA GLY A 369 -42.11 -0.84 -24.80
C GLY A 369 -42.13 0.49 -25.58
N GLU A 370 -43.26 1.23 -25.54
CA GLU A 370 -43.36 2.54 -26.18
C GLU A 370 -42.54 3.61 -25.46
N GLU A 371 -42.55 3.62 -24.13
CA GLU A 371 -41.67 4.49 -23.36
C GLU A 371 -40.20 4.21 -23.63
N ALA A 372 -39.79 2.92 -23.70
CA ALA A 372 -38.45 2.53 -24.06
C ALA A 372 -38.06 3.02 -25.46
N LYS A 373 -38.93 2.86 -26.48
CA LYS A 373 -38.68 3.38 -27.82
C LYS A 373 -38.54 4.90 -27.84
N GLY A 374 -39.37 5.62 -27.10
CA GLY A 374 -39.29 7.08 -26.96
C GLY A 374 -37.95 7.52 -26.39
N PHE A 375 -37.53 6.90 -25.29
CA PHE A 375 -36.22 7.15 -24.65
C PHE A 375 -35.05 6.87 -25.61
N ILE A 376 -35.04 5.70 -26.28
CA ILE A 376 -33.96 5.31 -27.22
C ILE A 376 -33.92 6.31 -28.40
N LYS A 377 -35.05 6.77 -28.92
CA LYS A 377 -35.10 7.73 -29.99
C LYS A 377 -34.44 9.07 -29.61
N LEU A 378 -34.69 9.56 -28.38
CA LEU A 378 -34.07 10.78 -27.87
C LEU A 378 -32.59 10.59 -27.58
N LEU A 379 -32.22 9.49 -26.94
CA LEU A 379 -30.81 9.15 -26.62
C LEU A 379 -29.96 9.06 -27.89
N ALA A 380 -30.49 8.57 -29.01
CA ALA A 380 -29.80 8.47 -30.29
C ALA A 380 -29.53 9.83 -30.96
N ASN A 381 -30.13 10.94 -30.52
CA ASN A 381 -30.05 12.23 -31.22
C ASN A 381 -28.59 12.75 -31.30
N ALA A 382 -27.82 12.66 -30.23
CA ALA A 382 -26.45 13.11 -30.23
C ALA A 382 -25.60 12.39 -31.30
N GLY A 383 -25.72 11.07 -31.38
CA GLY A 383 -25.05 10.27 -32.42
C GLY A 383 -25.54 10.60 -33.84
N LYS A 384 -26.86 10.80 -34.03
CA LYS A 384 -27.43 11.19 -35.34
C LYS A 384 -26.93 12.56 -35.80
N ILE A 385 -26.87 13.53 -34.90
CA ILE A 385 -26.35 14.87 -35.20
C ILE A 385 -24.90 14.77 -35.64
N HIS A 386 -24.06 14.07 -34.86
CA HIS A 386 -22.67 13.87 -35.23
C HIS A 386 -22.52 13.22 -36.61
N GLN A 387 -23.25 12.12 -36.87
CA GLN A 387 -23.20 11.39 -38.13
C GLN A 387 -23.69 12.23 -39.32
N SER A 388 -24.68 13.09 -39.11
CA SER A 388 -25.21 13.98 -40.18
C SER A 388 -24.21 15.05 -40.60
N GLN A 389 -23.34 15.48 -39.70
CA GLN A 389 -22.30 16.48 -39.97
C GLN A 389 -21.01 15.86 -40.47
N ASN A 390 -20.78 14.57 -40.25
CA ASN A 390 -19.60 13.82 -40.65
C ASN A 390 -20.00 12.51 -41.33
N PRO A 391 -20.60 12.59 -42.54
CA PRO A 391 -20.96 11.39 -43.30
C PRO A 391 -19.71 10.59 -43.67
N SER A 392 -19.71 9.28 -43.37
CA SER A 392 -18.62 8.35 -43.69
C SER A 392 -18.48 8.10 -45.20
#